data_7b5544e6ae5d199c54e2ddbb013fbe31
#
_entry.id   7b5544e6ae5d199c54e2ddbb013fbe31
#
_cell.length_a   1.000
_cell.length_b   1.000
_cell.length_c   1.000
_cell.angle_alpha   90.00
_cell.angle_beta   90.00
_cell.angle_gamma   90.00
#
_symmetry.space_group_name_H-M   'P 1'
#
loop_
_entity.id
_entity.type
_entity.pdbx_description
1 polymer ?
#
loop_
_entity_poly.entity_id
_entity_poly.type
_entity_poly.pdbx_seq_one_letter_code
_entity_poly.pdbx_strand_id
1 'polypeptide(L)'
;LGKGRLTGRPFSVPALAHCRALAEPLRARAMTRNRPVPNIKPEDAAFIRSLLMHEDDKVLVFNKPPGLAVQTAGGRGQSVDFLLWAFAKSNGKRPRLVHRIDSGTSGVLVVARTQPAAAHLSEQFAKRRAKKTYLALVVGEIEGESGVMDQPLGKALGSEVRLKMGVREDGEGLPSKTEWKVARRLPGHTLVQLHPLTGRQHQLRVHLAALGHPILGDKLYLGDEQIFIRSVSEEGLTQADRDFLVLDRQALHNWKLVVDHPFTGERLELVAPLFQDIADHADALAADSAGA
;
A
#
# COMPACT_ATOMS: atom_id res chain seq x y z
N LEU A 1 -66.97 38.66 -3.34
CA LEU A 1 -68.09 37.89 -2.71
C LEU A 1 -67.68 36.41 -2.73
N GLY A 2 -67.51 35.76 -1.54
CA GLY A 2 -67.39 34.32 -1.43
C GLY A 2 -66.21 33.90 -0.57
N LYS A 3 -66.29 34.13 0.78
CA LYS A 3 -65.40 33.54 1.76
C LYS A 3 -65.83 32.08 1.98
N GLY A 4 -64.91 31.14 1.69
CA GLY A 4 -65.05 29.72 2.09
C GLY A 4 -63.91 29.36 3.05
N ARG A 5 -64.19 29.31 4.36
CA ARG A 5 -63.35 28.71 5.40
C ARG A 5 -63.47 27.19 5.28
N LEU A 6 -62.36 26.49 5.17
CA LEU A 6 -62.26 25.08 5.43
C LEU A 6 -61.45 24.86 6.70
N THR A 7 -62.16 24.40 7.73
CA THR A 7 -61.66 23.95 9.02
C THR A 7 -61.09 22.54 8.86
N GLY A 8 -59.76 22.41 8.89
CA GLY A 8 -59.06 21.13 8.98
C GLY A 8 -58.82 20.76 10.44
N ARG A 9 -59.32 19.63 10.89
CA ARG A 9 -59.06 19.04 12.20
C ARG A 9 -57.61 18.60 12.34
N PRO A 10 -57.02 18.69 13.53
CA PRO A 10 -55.67 18.18 13.76
C PRO A 10 -55.73 16.65 13.90
N PHE A 11 -54.86 15.97 13.15
CA PHE A 11 -54.58 14.55 13.34
C PHE A 11 -53.80 14.34 14.62
N SER A 12 -54.43 13.65 15.59
CA SER A 12 -53.82 13.16 16.80
C SER A 12 -52.96 11.94 16.48
N VAL A 13 -51.64 12.03 16.77
CA VAL A 13 -50.72 10.90 16.76
C VAL A 13 -50.91 10.11 18.06
N PRO A 14 -51.18 8.79 18.04
CA PRO A 14 -51.25 8.02 19.28
C PRO A 14 -49.85 7.85 19.89
N ALA A 15 -49.78 8.11 21.18
CA ALA A 15 -48.62 7.88 22.03
C ALA A 15 -48.23 6.39 22.03
N LEU A 16 -47.05 6.08 21.55
CA LEU A 16 -46.40 4.80 21.74
C LEU A 16 -45.81 4.73 23.16
N ALA A 17 -46.62 4.15 24.05
CA ALA A 17 -46.18 3.73 25.36
C ALA A 17 -45.52 2.34 25.26
N HIS A 18 -44.39 2.19 25.98
CA HIS A 18 -43.77 0.93 26.42
C HIS A 18 -43.16 -0.02 25.37
N CYS A 19 -41.84 0.19 25.13
CA CYS A 19 -40.91 -0.92 25.02
C CYS A 19 -39.62 -0.57 25.78
N ARG A 20 -39.66 -0.71 27.10
CA ARG A 20 -38.47 -0.96 27.90
C ARG A 20 -38.08 -2.42 27.68
N ALA A 21 -37.36 -2.70 26.59
CA ALA A 21 -36.59 -3.93 26.45
C ALA A 21 -35.23 -3.69 27.09
N LEU A 22 -34.97 -4.46 28.11
CA LEU A 22 -33.73 -4.58 28.87
C LEU A 22 -32.54 -4.70 27.92
N ALA A 23 -31.71 -3.67 27.85
CA ALA A 23 -30.40 -3.74 27.26
C ALA A 23 -29.52 -4.54 28.22
N GLU A 24 -29.47 -5.85 28.06
CA GLU A 24 -28.35 -6.64 28.61
C GLU A 24 -27.06 -6.14 27.98
N PRO A 25 -26.02 -5.87 28.81
CA PRO A 25 -24.71 -5.54 28.24
C PRO A 25 -24.24 -6.76 27.45
N LEU A 26 -24.03 -6.59 26.15
CA LEU A 26 -23.29 -7.51 25.31
C LEU A 26 -21.92 -7.73 25.98
N ARG A 27 -21.86 -8.72 26.85
CA ARG A 27 -20.60 -9.28 27.32
C ARG A 27 -19.84 -9.66 26.05
N ALA A 28 -18.81 -8.87 25.73
CA ALA A 28 -17.81 -9.22 24.73
C ALA A 28 -17.28 -10.60 25.12
N ARG A 29 -17.83 -11.63 24.52
CA ARG A 29 -17.35 -13.00 24.61
C ARG A 29 -15.99 -12.96 23.94
N ALA A 30 -14.95 -12.82 24.76
CA ALA A 30 -13.58 -13.03 24.34
C ALA A 30 -13.47 -14.50 23.88
N MET A 31 -13.89 -14.73 22.63
CA MET A 31 -13.56 -15.96 21.93
C MET A 31 -12.06 -15.91 21.66
N THR A 32 -11.26 -16.35 22.61
CA THR A 32 -9.96 -16.91 22.35
C THR A 32 -10.17 -18.13 21.44
N ARG A 33 -10.44 -17.87 20.16
CA ARG A 33 -10.35 -18.90 19.13
C ARG A 33 -8.89 -19.32 19.13
N ASN A 34 -8.61 -20.44 19.74
CA ASN A 34 -7.37 -21.18 19.58
C ASN A 34 -7.34 -21.63 18.11
N ARG A 35 -6.99 -20.71 17.21
CA ARG A 35 -6.74 -21.08 15.82
C ARG A 35 -5.48 -21.93 15.84
N PRO A 36 -5.51 -23.13 15.28
CA PRO A 36 -4.30 -23.94 15.20
C PRO A 36 -3.21 -23.11 14.52
N VAL A 37 -2.01 -23.17 15.07
CA VAL A 37 -0.83 -22.54 14.46
C VAL A 37 -0.66 -23.15 13.07
N PRO A 38 -0.69 -22.35 11.99
CA PRO A 38 -0.50 -22.89 10.66
C PRO A 38 0.84 -23.61 10.56
N ASN A 39 0.85 -24.76 9.94
CA ASN A 39 2.09 -25.45 9.60
C ASN A 39 2.74 -24.72 8.42
N ILE A 40 3.87 -24.07 8.66
CA ILE A 40 4.66 -23.41 7.61
C ILE A 40 5.58 -24.47 7.02
N LYS A 41 5.54 -24.61 5.71
CA LYS A 41 6.44 -25.51 4.99
C LYS A 41 7.90 -25.07 5.13
N PRO A 42 8.85 -25.98 5.17
CA PRO A 42 10.28 -25.63 5.30
C PRO A 42 10.75 -24.65 4.20
N GLU A 43 10.30 -24.82 2.96
CA GLU A 43 10.62 -23.94 1.84
C GLU A 43 10.09 -22.51 2.04
N ASP A 44 8.87 -22.36 2.58
CA ASP A 44 8.28 -21.05 2.89
C ASP A 44 9.04 -20.37 4.03
N ALA A 45 9.44 -21.13 5.03
CA ALA A 45 10.26 -20.63 6.13
C ALA A 45 11.67 -20.21 5.67
N ALA A 46 12.28 -20.97 4.80
CA ALA A 46 13.57 -20.62 4.18
C ALA A 46 13.44 -19.36 3.32
N PHE A 47 12.38 -19.29 2.50
CA PHE A 47 12.11 -18.13 1.64
C PHE A 47 11.97 -16.84 2.45
N ILE A 48 11.08 -16.79 3.45
CA ILE A 48 10.89 -15.54 4.21
C ILE A 48 12.16 -15.15 4.99
N ARG A 49 12.94 -16.12 5.46
CA ARG A 49 14.23 -15.85 6.12
C ARG A 49 15.28 -15.28 5.16
N SER A 50 15.30 -15.70 3.90
CA SER A 50 16.22 -15.16 2.89
C SER A 50 15.98 -13.69 2.57
N LEU A 51 14.78 -13.16 2.89
CA LEU A 51 14.43 -11.76 2.68
C LEU A 51 14.87 -10.84 3.84
N LEU A 52 15.38 -11.42 4.95
CA LEU A 52 15.80 -10.64 6.12
C LEU A 52 17.02 -9.77 5.80
N MET A 53 16.90 -8.49 6.16
CA MET A 53 17.98 -7.49 6.13
C MET A 53 18.50 -7.16 7.53
N HIS A 54 17.60 -7.23 8.52
CA HIS A 54 17.93 -6.97 9.92
C HIS A 54 16.98 -7.75 10.82
N GLU A 55 17.51 -8.26 11.92
CA GLU A 55 16.76 -8.97 12.96
C GLU A 55 17.33 -8.66 14.34
N ASP A 56 16.45 -8.28 15.26
CA ASP A 56 16.74 -8.21 16.70
C ASP A 56 15.55 -8.74 17.52
N ASP A 57 15.56 -8.55 18.84
CA ASP A 57 14.50 -9.02 19.73
C ASP A 57 13.15 -8.29 19.55
N LYS A 58 13.13 -7.14 18.90
CA LYS A 58 11.97 -6.26 18.78
C LYS A 58 11.46 -6.13 17.36
N VAL A 59 12.35 -6.15 16.37
CA VAL A 59 12.02 -5.92 14.96
C VAL A 59 12.60 -6.97 14.03
N LEU A 60 11.91 -7.17 12.92
CA LEU A 60 12.40 -7.85 11.72
C LEU A 60 12.27 -6.85 10.56
N VAL A 61 13.28 -6.80 9.71
CA VAL A 61 13.26 -5.96 8.51
C VAL A 61 13.52 -6.83 7.30
N PHE A 62 12.64 -6.72 6.31
CA PHE A 62 12.71 -7.50 5.07
C PHE A 62 12.93 -6.58 3.87
N ASN A 63 13.71 -7.06 2.88
CA ASN A 63 13.64 -6.58 1.52
C ASN A 63 12.52 -7.36 0.80
N LYS A 64 11.30 -6.86 0.87
CA LYS A 64 10.14 -7.54 0.28
C LYS A 64 10.27 -7.59 -1.25
N PRO A 65 10.22 -8.76 -1.88
CA PRO A 65 10.21 -8.87 -3.33
C PRO A 65 8.90 -8.36 -3.93
N PRO A 66 8.89 -7.98 -5.22
CA PRO A 66 7.66 -7.76 -5.94
C PRO A 66 6.82 -9.03 -6.03
N GLY A 67 5.50 -8.90 -6.24
CA GLY A 67 4.57 -10.02 -6.33
C GLY A 67 4.08 -10.57 -4.99
N LEU A 68 4.88 -10.47 -3.92
CA LEU A 68 4.49 -10.93 -2.59
C LEU A 68 3.57 -9.92 -1.90
N ALA A 69 2.32 -10.29 -1.65
CA ALA A 69 1.39 -9.45 -0.88
C ALA A 69 1.83 -9.35 0.58
N VAL A 70 1.71 -8.16 1.18
CA VAL A 70 1.92 -8.01 2.63
C VAL A 70 0.80 -8.73 3.40
N GLN A 71 -0.44 -8.57 2.95
CA GLN A 71 -1.63 -9.20 3.50
C GLN A 71 -2.59 -9.58 2.37
N THR A 72 -3.28 -10.72 2.49
CA THR A 72 -4.33 -11.15 1.57
C THR A 72 -5.71 -10.99 2.19
N ALA A 73 -6.72 -10.69 1.37
CA ALA A 73 -8.10 -10.64 1.80
C ALA A 73 -8.53 -12.01 2.37
N GLY A 74 -9.12 -12.00 3.57
CA GLY A 74 -9.54 -13.24 4.24
C GLY A 74 -8.40 -14.11 4.77
N GLY A 75 -7.13 -13.66 4.70
CA GLY A 75 -5.96 -14.40 5.23
C GLY A 75 -5.66 -15.70 4.49
N ARG A 76 -6.16 -15.85 3.27
CA ARG A 76 -5.90 -17.03 2.40
C ARG A 76 -4.80 -16.69 1.39
N GLY A 77 -3.96 -17.66 1.09
CA GLY A 77 -2.85 -17.54 0.15
C GLY A 77 -1.55 -17.08 0.79
N GLN A 78 -0.47 -17.17 0.01
CA GLN A 78 0.88 -16.81 0.43
C GLN A 78 0.98 -15.28 0.55
N SER A 79 1.34 -14.81 1.73
CA SER A 79 1.57 -13.39 2.04
C SER A 79 2.61 -13.25 3.14
N VAL A 80 3.20 -12.08 3.28
CA VAL A 80 4.12 -11.83 4.40
C VAL A 80 3.43 -12.16 5.73
N ASP A 81 2.19 -11.73 5.93
CA ASP A 81 1.42 -12.01 7.16
C ASP A 81 1.32 -13.51 7.46
N PHE A 82 1.12 -14.33 6.44
CA PHE A 82 1.13 -15.79 6.59
C PHE A 82 2.55 -16.30 6.88
N LEU A 83 3.54 -15.86 6.12
CA LEU A 83 4.93 -16.32 6.26
C LEU A 83 5.57 -15.94 7.60
N LEU A 84 5.07 -14.89 8.28
CA LEU A 84 5.52 -14.52 9.62
C LEU A 84 5.29 -15.63 10.68
N TRP A 85 4.48 -16.66 10.40
CA TRP A 85 4.39 -17.83 11.26
C TRP A 85 5.71 -18.61 11.35
N ALA A 86 6.62 -18.48 10.37
CA ALA A 86 7.98 -19.05 10.45
C ALA A 86 8.84 -18.48 11.60
N PHE A 87 8.42 -17.34 12.17
CA PHE A 87 9.06 -16.68 13.31
C PHE A 87 8.21 -16.78 14.59
N ALA A 88 7.20 -17.64 14.61
CA ALA A 88 6.37 -17.81 15.79
C ALA A 88 7.18 -18.43 16.94
N LYS A 89 6.94 -17.93 18.15
CA LYS A 89 7.51 -18.50 19.37
C LYS A 89 6.74 -19.76 19.77
N SER A 90 7.32 -20.59 20.62
CA SER A 90 6.71 -21.81 21.15
C SER A 90 5.33 -21.59 21.81
N ASN A 91 5.07 -20.39 22.31
CA ASN A 91 3.78 -19.98 22.89
C ASN A 91 2.75 -19.51 21.85
N GLY A 92 2.98 -19.71 20.54
CA GLY A 92 2.08 -19.34 19.45
C GLY A 92 2.04 -17.83 19.12
N LYS A 93 2.86 -17.00 19.78
CA LYS A 93 2.97 -15.58 19.44
C LYS A 93 3.88 -15.39 18.24
N ARG A 94 3.38 -14.71 17.21
CA ARG A 94 4.12 -14.40 15.97
C ARG A 94 4.37 -12.90 15.84
N PRO A 95 5.33 -12.48 14.98
CA PRO A 95 5.54 -11.09 14.62
C PRO A 95 4.28 -10.46 14.01
N ARG A 96 4.19 -9.13 14.05
CA ARG A 96 3.01 -8.33 13.65
C ARG A 96 3.39 -7.29 12.61
N LEU A 97 2.58 -7.19 11.57
CA LEU A 97 2.66 -6.11 10.61
C LEU A 97 2.32 -4.77 11.28
N VAL A 98 3.06 -3.73 10.95
CA VAL A 98 2.85 -2.36 11.43
C VAL A 98 2.61 -1.37 10.31
N HIS A 99 2.94 -1.74 9.08
CA HIS A 99 2.62 -1.01 7.85
C HIS A 99 2.52 -1.97 6.66
N ARG A 100 2.17 -1.42 5.51
CA ARG A 100 2.06 -2.18 4.27
C ARG A 100 2.60 -1.39 3.08
N ILE A 101 3.04 -2.12 2.07
CA ILE A 101 3.31 -1.67 0.71
C ILE A 101 2.55 -2.59 -0.25
N ASP A 102 2.28 -2.13 -1.47
CA ASP A 102 1.51 -2.91 -2.45
C ASP A 102 2.25 -4.21 -2.84
N SER A 103 1.52 -5.21 -3.33
CA SER A 103 2.14 -6.50 -3.67
C SER A 103 3.22 -6.34 -4.73
N GLY A 104 2.97 -5.56 -5.79
CA GLY A 104 3.96 -5.28 -6.85
C GLY A 104 5.08 -4.32 -6.45
N THR A 105 4.95 -3.61 -5.32
CA THR A 105 6.01 -2.74 -4.78
C THR A 105 7.02 -3.58 -4.00
N SER A 106 8.30 -3.38 -4.25
CA SER A 106 9.40 -4.01 -3.54
C SER A 106 10.01 -3.12 -2.46
N GLY A 107 10.92 -3.64 -1.63
CA GLY A 107 11.75 -2.89 -0.70
C GLY A 107 11.42 -3.04 0.78
N VAL A 108 11.84 -2.07 1.58
CA VAL A 108 11.83 -2.15 3.05
C VAL A 108 10.44 -2.42 3.61
N LEU A 109 10.32 -3.49 4.37
CA LEU A 109 9.15 -3.79 5.19
C LEU A 109 9.59 -4.10 6.63
N VAL A 110 9.23 -3.24 7.59
CA VAL A 110 9.51 -3.46 9.00
C VAL A 110 8.33 -4.15 9.69
N VAL A 111 8.64 -5.10 10.55
CA VAL A 111 7.68 -5.93 11.28
C VAL A 111 8.08 -5.98 12.75
N ALA A 112 7.11 -5.90 13.64
CA ALA A 112 7.35 -5.97 15.08
C ALA A 112 7.31 -7.41 15.60
N ARG A 113 8.27 -7.83 16.40
CA ARG A 113 8.32 -9.17 17.04
C ARG A 113 7.46 -9.27 18.29
N THR A 114 7.14 -8.14 18.91
CA THR A 114 6.37 -8.11 20.17
C THR A 114 5.20 -7.13 20.06
N GLN A 115 4.21 -7.28 20.92
CA GLN A 115 3.07 -6.38 20.92
C GLN A 115 3.42 -4.94 21.33
N PRO A 116 4.27 -4.68 22.34
CA PRO A 116 4.71 -3.31 22.64
C PRO A 116 5.47 -2.67 21.47
N ALA A 117 6.35 -3.42 20.80
CA ALA A 117 7.05 -2.93 19.61
C ALA A 117 6.06 -2.61 18.47
N ALA A 118 5.03 -3.44 18.28
CA ALA A 118 4.00 -3.19 17.27
C ALA A 118 3.21 -1.90 17.59
N ALA A 119 2.84 -1.68 18.84
CA ALA A 119 2.14 -0.45 19.24
C ALA A 119 2.99 0.80 18.97
N HIS A 120 4.26 0.78 19.39
CA HIS A 120 5.19 1.89 19.20
C HIS A 120 5.45 2.21 17.72
N LEU A 121 5.74 1.19 16.90
CA LEU A 121 5.95 1.37 15.47
C LEU A 121 4.68 1.83 14.76
N SER A 122 3.52 1.23 15.06
CA SER A 122 2.24 1.65 14.48
C SER A 122 1.91 3.11 14.79
N GLU A 123 2.25 3.57 16.00
CA GLU A 123 2.09 4.97 16.38
C GLU A 123 2.99 5.90 15.55
N GLN A 124 4.23 5.51 15.25
CA GLN A 124 5.12 6.28 14.39
C GLN A 124 4.57 6.44 12.99
N PHE A 125 3.99 5.36 12.40
CA PHE A 125 3.32 5.45 11.09
C PHE A 125 2.06 6.32 11.15
N ALA A 126 1.21 6.15 12.17
CA ALA A 126 -0.01 6.93 12.35
C ALA A 126 0.27 8.42 12.54
N LYS A 127 1.29 8.76 13.33
CA LYS A 127 1.74 10.13 13.58
C LYS A 127 2.69 10.69 12.49
N ARG A 128 2.93 9.93 11.41
CA ARG A 128 3.79 10.33 10.28
C ARG A 128 5.25 10.64 10.69
N ARG A 129 5.72 10.06 11.80
CA ARG A 129 7.13 10.16 12.24
C ARG A 129 8.04 9.24 11.42
N ALA A 130 7.53 8.09 10.99
CA ALA A 130 8.24 7.21 10.06
C ALA A 130 8.45 7.93 8.71
N LYS A 131 9.72 8.10 8.30
CA LYS A 131 10.08 8.72 7.02
C LYS A 131 10.29 7.63 5.98
N LYS A 132 9.61 7.74 4.86
CA LYS A 132 9.67 6.78 3.75
C LYS A 132 10.26 7.48 2.54
N THR A 133 11.20 6.83 1.87
CA THR A 133 11.71 7.25 0.57
C THR A 133 11.55 6.11 -0.41
N TYR A 134 10.90 6.38 -1.53
CA TYR A 134 10.73 5.44 -2.62
C TYR A 134 11.55 5.87 -3.81
N LEU A 135 11.93 4.89 -4.63
CA LEU A 135 12.40 5.10 -6.00
C LEU A 135 11.34 4.57 -6.95
N ALA A 136 11.06 5.33 -8.00
CA ALA A 136 10.17 4.93 -9.08
C ALA A 136 10.80 5.26 -10.43
N LEU A 137 10.74 4.33 -11.37
CA LEU A 137 11.04 4.60 -12.76
C LEU A 137 9.72 4.91 -13.46
N VAL A 138 9.61 6.13 -14.01
CA VAL A 138 8.39 6.63 -14.66
C VAL A 138 8.60 6.84 -16.15
N VAL A 139 7.52 6.77 -16.91
CA VAL A 139 7.52 7.07 -18.34
C VAL A 139 7.54 8.58 -18.55
N GLY A 140 8.36 9.02 -19.50
CA GLY A 140 8.55 10.42 -19.85
C GLY A 140 9.61 11.13 -18.98
N GLU A 141 10.00 12.29 -19.47
CA GLU A 141 10.97 13.15 -18.81
C GLU A 141 10.25 14.21 -18.00
N ILE A 142 10.31 14.12 -16.67
CA ILE A 142 9.66 15.10 -15.79
C ILE A 142 10.38 16.44 -15.90
N GLU A 143 9.62 17.51 -16.15
CA GLU A 143 10.15 18.87 -16.11
C GLU A 143 10.49 19.30 -14.67
N GLY A 144 11.57 20.08 -14.51
CA GLY A 144 12.05 20.53 -13.20
C GLY A 144 12.82 19.45 -12.44
N GLU A 145 13.40 19.83 -11.31
CA GLU A 145 14.26 18.95 -10.49
C GLU A 145 13.53 18.35 -9.27
N SER A 146 12.46 19.02 -8.84
CA SER A 146 11.66 18.60 -7.69
C SER A 146 10.30 19.30 -7.66
N GLY A 147 9.37 18.75 -6.91
CA GLY A 147 8.05 19.35 -6.73
C GLY A 147 7.20 18.63 -5.70
N VAL A 148 5.94 19.00 -5.67
CA VAL A 148 4.95 18.47 -4.73
C VAL A 148 3.70 18.08 -5.51
N MET A 149 3.16 16.91 -5.19
CA MET A 149 1.85 16.43 -5.61
C MET A 149 0.95 16.37 -4.37
N ASP A 150 -0.14 17.11 -4.36
CA ASP A 150 -1.03 17.24 -3.19
C ASP A 150 -2.52 17.07 -3.52
N GLN A 151 -2.81 16.54 -4.69
CA GLN A 151 -4.18 16.22 -5.09
C GLN A 151 -4.82 15.23 -4.11
N PRO A 152 -6.06 15.47 -3.66
CA PRO A 152 -6.79 14.57 -2.80
C PRO A 152 -7.15 13.27 -3.53
N LEU A 153 -7.06 12.14 -2.84
CA LEU A 153 -7.26 10.81 -3.42
C LEU A 153 -8.46 10.09 -2.83
N GLY A 154 -9.18 9.39 -3.66
CA GLY A 154 -10.30 8.55 -3.29
C GLY A 154 -10.50 7.40 -4.28
N LYS A 155 -11.63 6.73 -4.21
CA LYS A 155 -11.98 5.71 -5.20
C LYS A 155 -12.13 6.35 -6.58
N ALA A 156 -11.56 5.70 -7.60
CA ALA A 156 -11.72 6.15 -8.98
C ALA A 156 -13.19 6.09 -9.39
N LEU A 157 -13.68 7.17 -10.02
CA LEU A 157 -15.03 7.22 -10.60
C LEU A 157 -15.02 6.52 -11.96
N GLY A 158 -16.09 5.79 -12.25
CA GLY A 158 -16.27 5.13 -13.55
C GLY A 158 -15.32 3.97 -13.85
N SER A 159 -14.51 3.52 -12.88
CA SER A 159 -13.62 2.37 -13.05
C SER A 159 -14.33 1.06 -12.74
N GLU A 160 -14.13 0.05 -13.60
CA GLU A 160 -14.57 -1.32 -13.35
C GLU A 160 -13.73 -2.00 -12.24
N VAL A 161 -12.53 -1.51 -12.00
CA VAL A 161 -11.60 -2.06 -11.02
C VAL A 161 -11.84 -1.44 -9.63
N ARG A 162 -12.57 -2.14 -8.77
CA ARG A 162 -12.96 -1.65 -7.43
C ARG A 162 -11.80 -1.17 -6.56
N LEU A 163 -10.60 -1.66 -6.77
CA LEU A 163 -9.43 -1.26 -5.99
C LEU A 163 -8.73 -0.02 -6.54
N LYS A 164 -9.08 0.45 -7.75
CA LYS A 164 -8.49 1.62 -8.39
C LYS A 164 -8.80 2.88 -7.59
N MET A 165 -7.77 3.65 -7.37
CA MET A 165 -7.85 4.96 -6.75
C MET A 165 -7.66 6.04 -7.83
N GLY A 166 -8.14 7.24 -7.56
CA GLY A 166 -8.01 8.38 -8.48
C GLY A 166 -7.93 9.68 -7.71
N VAL A 167 -7.62 10.75 -8.41
CA VAL A 167 -7.76 12.13 -7.91
C VAL A 167 -9.25 12.45 -7.75
N ARG A 168 -9.60 13.05 -6.62
CA ARG A 168 -10.99 13.40 -6.25
C ARG A 168 -11.05 14.83 -5.75
N GLU A 169 -11.36 15.74 -6.66
CA GLU A 169 -11.49 17.18 -6.37
C GLU A 169 -12.93 17.61 -6.02
N ASP A 170 -13.84 16.65 -5.98
CA ASP A 170 -15.26 16.81 -5.66
C ASP A 170 -15.57 16.93 -4.14
N GLY A 171 -14.54 17.05 -3.30
CA GLY A 171 -14.64 17.13 -1.85
C GLY A 171 -14.65 15.77 -1.13
N GLU A 172 -14.79 14.65 -1.85
CA GLU A 172 -14.79 13.29 -1.30
C GLU A 172 -13.39 12.66 -1.20
N GLY A 173 -12.37 13.36 -1.74
CA GLY A 173 -10.99 12.93 -1.71
C GLY A 173 -10.34 13.13 -0.34
N LEU A 174 -9.54 12.16 0.08
CA LEU A 174 -8.73 12.29 1.30
C LEU A 174 -7.45 13.09 1.01
N PRO A 175 -7.08 14.08 1.85
CA PRO A 175 -5.84 14.83 1.69
C PRO A 175 -4.64 13.91 1.55
N SER A 176 -3.88 14.11 0.48
CA SER A 176 -2.73 13.29 0.11
C SER A 176 -1.60 14.21 -0.33
N LYS A 177 -0.37 13.91 0.11
CA LYS A 177 0.78 14.75 -0.25
C LYS A 177 2.02 13.89 -0.45
N THR A 178 2.72 14.14 -1.56
CA THR A 178 3.97 13.49 -1.93
C THR A 178 4.95 14.54 -2.44
N GLU A 179 6.11 14.62 -1.85
CA GLU A 179 7.25 15.39 -2.39
C GLU A 179 8.03 14.47 -3.32
N TRP A 180 8.55 15.02 -4.41
CA TRP A 180 9.37 14.29 -5.35
C TRP A 180 10.62 15.08 -5.75
N LYS A 181 11.66 14.33 -6.14
CA LYS A 181 12.91 14.86 -6.68
C LYS A 181 13.41 13.93 -7.79
N VAL A 182 13.91 14.51 -8.88
CA VAL A 182 14.59 13.75 -9.93
C VAL A 182 15.87 13.13 -9.34
N ALA A 183 16.01 11.82 -9.47
CA ALA A 183 17.22 11.11 -9.10
C ALA A 183 18.13 10.91 -10.31
N ARG A 184 17.57 10.60 -11.49
CA ARG A 184 18.31 10.44 -12.75
C ARG A 184 17.37 10.64 -13.94
N ARG A 185 17.83 11.38 -14.95
CA ARG A 185 17.16 11.48 -16.25
C ARG A 185 17.68 10.39 -17.17
N LEU A 186 16.76 9.79 -17.92
CA LEU A 186 17.04 8.70 -18.85
C LEU A 186 16.24 8.96 -20.12
N PRO A 187 16.66 8.46 -21.29
CA PRO A 187 15.93 8.65 -22.53
C PRO A 187 14.47 8.18 -22.40
N GLY A 188 13.52 9.12 -22.58
CA GLY A 188 12.09 8.87 -22.46
C GLY A 188 11.59 8.43 -21.06
N HIS A 189 12.44 8.48 -20.03
CA HIS A 189 12.11 8.05 -18.66
C HIS A 189 12.75 8.93 -17.60
N THR A 190 12.24 8.86 -16.39
CA THR A 190 12.84 9.53 -15.23
C THR A 190 12.85 8.58 -14.04
N LEU A 191 14.02 8.40 -13.42
CA LEU A 191 14.10 7.80 -12.07
C LEU A 191 13.83 8.89 -11.05
N VAL A 192 12.77 8.70 -10.24
CA VAL A 192 12.27 9.71 -9.29
C VAL A 192 12.38 9.21 -7.87
N GLN A 193 12.87 10.04 -7.00
CA GLN A 193 12.83 9.85 -5.56
C GLN A 193 11.54 10.47 -5.00
N LEU A 194 10.78 9.73 -4.20
CA LEU A 194 9.46 10.11 -3.70
C LEU A 194 9.43 10.07 -2.18
N HIS A 195 8.87 11.09 -1.56
CA HIS A 195 8.71 11.23 -0.12
C HIS A 195 7.21 11.40 0.21
N PRO A 196 6.44 10.30 0.40
CA PRO A 196 5.03 10.42 0.77
C PRO A 196 4.87 10.92 2.20
N LEU A 197 4.28 12.09 2.37
CA LEU A 197 3.94 12.68 3.68
C LEU A 197 2.64 12.10 4.25
N THR A 198 1.83 11.47 3.41
CA THR A 198 0.63 10.68 3.75
C THR A 198 0.81 9.24 3.27
N GLY A 199 -0.13 8.35 3.55
CA GLY A 199 -0.04 6.93 3.18
C GLY A 199 -1.38 6.40 2.67
N ARG A 200 -1.96 7.01 1.61
CA ARG A 200 -3.20 6.53 1.01
C ARG A 200 -2.92 5.33 0.09
N GLN A 201 -3.95 4.51 -0.12
CA GLN A 201 -3.85 3.38 -1.05
C GLN A 201 -3.43 3.89 -2.43
N HIS A 202 -2.46 3.24 -3.07
CA HIS A 202 -1.92 3.56 -4.39
C HIS A 202 -1.41 5.02 -4.57
N GLN A 203 -1.18 5.75 -3.47
CA GLN A 203 -0.90 7.20 -3.52
C GLN A 203 0.17 7.58 -4.55
N LEU A 204 1.36 6.98 -4.49
CA LEU A 204 2.48 7.30 -5.38
C LEU A 204 2.12 7.02 -6.85
N ARG A 205 1.42 5.93 -7.09
CA ARG A 205 1.00 5.49 -8.42
C ARG A 205 -0.01 6.46 -9.04
N VAL A 206 -1.01 6.86 -8.25
CA VAL A 206 -2.03 7.84 -8.71
C VAL A 206 -1.42 9.21 -8.92
N HIS A 207 -0.61 9.70 -7.97
CA HIS A 207 0.01 11.02 -8.08
C HIS A 207 0.92 11.12 -9.31
N LEU A 208 1.76 10.12 -9.57
CA LEU A 208 2.64 10.12 -10.75
C LEU A 208 1.84 10.02 -12.07
N ALA A 209 0.79 9.19 -12.10
CA ALA A 209 -0.10 9.12 -13.27
C ALA A 209 -0.83 10.45 -13.51
N ALA A 210 -1.31 11.11 -12.45
CA ALA A 210 -1.95 12.42 -12.53
C ALA A 210 -0.97 13.54 -12.95
N LEU A 211 0.31 13.39 -12.62
CA LEU A 211 1.38 14.29 -13.10
C LEU A 211 1.69 14.10 -14.60
N GLY A 212 1.15 13.06 -15.24
CA GLY A 212 1.45 12.70 -16.62
C GLY A 212 2.63 11.76 -16.80
N HIS A 213 3.21 11.27 -15.69
CA HIS A 213 4.38 10.39 -15.67
C HIS A 213 4.08 9.09 -14.91
N PRO A 214 3.25 8.19 -15.45
CA PRO A 214 2.90 6.94 -14.80
C PRO A 214 4.13 6.05 -14.59
N ILE A 215 4.07 5.20 -13.56
CA ILE A 215 5.15 4.27 -13.25
C ILE A 215 5.22 3.19 -14.32
N LEU A 216 6.43 2.93 -14.83
CA LEU A 216 6.69 1.85 -15.80
C LEU A 216 6.26 0.48 -15.24
N GLY A 217 5.59 -0.34 -16.04
CA GLY A 217 5.08 -1.65 -15.65
C GLY A 217 3.83 -1.63 -14.75
N ASP A 218 3.24 -0.47 -14.49
CA ASP A 218 2.03 -0.37 -13.67
C ASP A 218 0.78 -0.77 -14.45
N LYS A 219 0.30 -1.98 -14.23
CA LYS A 219 -0.85 -2.58 -14.94
C LYS A 219 -2.16 -1.81 -14.77
N LEU A 220 -2.26 -0.93 -13.77
CA LEU A 220 -3.51 -0.22 -13.44
C LEU A 220 -3.48 1.26 -13.81
N TYR A 221 -2.29 1.87 -13.87
CA TYR A 221 -2.16 3.31 -14.04
C TYR A 221 -1.29 3.73 -15.24
N LEU A 222 -0.53 2.80 -15.86
CA LEU A 222 0.30 3.14 -17.03
C LEU A 222 -0.54 3.34 -18.30
N GLY A 223 -1.60 2.55 -18.45
CA GLY A 223 -2.47 2.58 -19.64
C GLY A 223 -3.92 2.27 -19.32
N ASP A 224 -4.58 1.56 -20.23
CA ASP A 224 -5.96 1.11 -20.05
C ASP A 224 -6.05 0.10 -18.89
N GLU A 225 -7.06 0.26 -18.03
CA GLU A 225 -7.31 -0.66 -16.92
C GLU A 225 -7.68 -2.07 -17.36
N GLN A 226 -8.02 -2.29 -18.62
CA GLN A 226 -8.21 -3.62 -19.21
C GLN A 226 -6.94 -4.48 -19.12
N ILE A 227 -5.74 -3.85 -19.12
CA ILE A 227 -4.49 -4.55 -18.87
C ILE A 227 -4.50 -5.18 -17.46
N PHE A 228 -4.97 -4.43 -16.46
CA PHE A 228 -5.09 -4.97 -15.10
C PHE A 228 -6.14 -6.09 -15.04
N ILE A 229 -7.30 -5.92 -15.68
CA ILE A 229 -8.37 -6.92 -15.71
C ILE A 229 -7.84 -8.22 -16.33
N ARG A 230 -7.17 -8.14 -17.48
CA ARG A 230 -6.52 -9.30 -18.10
C ARG A 230 -5.46 -9.94 -17.20
N SER A 231 -4.67 -9.12 -16.50
CA SER A 231 -3.59 -9.64 -15.63
C SER A 231 -4.08 -10.51 -14.47
N VAL A 232 -5.34 -10.41 -14.10
CA VAL A 232 -5.98 -11.19 -13.02
C VAL A 232 -7.01 -12.19 -13.53
N SER A 233 -7.26 -12.26 -14.85
CA SER A 233 -8.11 -13.25 -15.50
C SER A 233 -7.34 -14.54 -15.77
N GLU A 234 -8.05 -15.60 -16.14
CA GLU A 234 -7.46 -16.88 -16.55
C GLU A 234 -6.67 -16.76 -17.85
N GLU A 235 -7.06 -15.85 -18.75
CA GLU A 235 -6.39 -15.62 -20.03
C GLU A 235 -5.01 -14.96 -19.85
N GLY A 236 -4.84 -14.15 -18.79
CA GLY A 236 -3.60 -13.45 -18.49
C GLY A 236 -3.31 -12.30 -19.46
N LEU A 237 -2.10 -11.76 -19.36
CA LEU A 237 -1.62 -10.68 -20.24
C LEU A 237 -1.31 -11.21 -21.64
N THR A 238 -1.71 -10.44 -22.67
CA THR A 238 -1.28 -10.66 -24.06
C THR A 238 0.20 -10.28 -24.24
N GLN A 239 0.79 -10.67 -25.39
CA GLN A 239 2.15 -10.24 -25.73
C GLN A 239 2.21 -8.71 -25.88
N ALA A 240 1.20 -8.11 -26.53
CA ALA A 240 1.11 -6.65 -26.68
C ALA A 240 1.05 -5.92 -25.32
N ASP A 241 0.35 -6.49 -24.32
CA ASP A 241 0.35 -5.91 -22.96
C ASP A 241 1.74 -5.98 -22.31
N ARG A 242 2.47 -7.10 -22.50
CA ARG A 242 3.83 -7.25 -21.96
C ARG A 242 4.81 -6.30 -22.62
N ASP A 243 4.73 -6.16 -23.94
CA ASP A 243 5.57 -5.23 -24.71
C ASP A 243 5.30 -3.77 -24.29
N PHE A 244 4.04 -3.42 -24.05
CA PHE A 244 3.65 -2.10 -23.56
C PHE A 244 4.11 -1.83 -22.13
N LEU A 245 3.98 -2.80 -21.24
CA LEU A 245 4.35 -2.67 -19.84
C LEU A 245 5.87 -2.63 -19.62
N VAL A 246 6.64 -3.31 -20.49
CA VAL A 246 8.10 -3.49 -20.41
C VAL A 246 8.55 -4.28 -19.18
N LEU A 247 7.99 -3.99 -18.02
CA LEU A 247 8.25 -4.69 -16.75
C LEU A 247 6.97 -5.42 -16.26
N ASP A 248 7.15 -6.58 -15.64
CA ASP A 248 6.03 -7.40 -15.13
C ASP A 248 5.31 -6.81 -13.91
N ARG A 249 5.81 -5.70 -13.38
CA ARG A 249 5.28 -5.04 -12.19
C ARG A 249 5.58 -3.54 -12.22
N GLN A 250 4.85 -2.75 -11.42
CA GLN A 250 5.21 -1.34 -11.27
C GLN A 250 6.66 -1.20 -10.79
N ALA A 251 7.45 -0.40 -11.48
CA ALA A 251 8.82 -0.04 -11.13
C ALA A 251 8.87 0.90 -9.92
N LEU A 252 8.37 0.41 -8.78
CA LEU A 252 8.27 1.14 -7.51
C LEU A 252 8.94 0.35 -6.39
N HIS A 253 9.83 1.00 -5.67
CA HIS A 253 10.64 0.40 -4.63
C HIS A 253 10.68 1.27 -3.36
N ASN A 254 10.28 0.73 -2.22
CA ASN A 254 10.47 1.37 -0.92
C ASN A 254 11.94 1.29 -0.52
N TRP A 255 12.73 2.22 -1.04
CA TRP A 255 14.19 2.19 -0.95
C TRP A 255 14.69 2.37 0.48
N LYS A 256 14.11 3.37 1.20
CA LYS A 256 14.58 3.75 2.53
C LYS A 256 13.42 4.00 3.47
N LEU A 257 13.54 3.46 4.67
CA LEU A 257 12.61 3.70 5.77
C LEU A 257 13.40 4.15 7.01
N VAL A 258 12.99 5.25 7.62
CA VAL A 258 13.58 5.73 8.87
C VAL A 258 12.51 5.69 9.96
N VAL A 259 12.79 4.98 11.04
CA VAL A 259 11.94 4.83 12.23
C VAL A 259 12.79 4.90 13.49
N ASP A 260 12.19 5.22 14.62
CA ASP A 260 12.85 5.09 15.91
C ASP A 260 12.67 3.65 16.42
N HIS A 261 13.75 3.04 16.89
CA HIS A 261 13.70 1.67 17.43
C HIS A 261 12.75 1.59 18.62
N PRO A 262 11.82 0.62 18.66
CA PRO A 262 10.69 0.62 19.61
C PRO A 262 11.08 0.39 21.08
N PHE A 263 12.34 0.11 21.35
CA PHE A 263 12.84 -0.11 22.71
C PHE A 263 13.95 0.87 23.09
N THR A 264 14.98 1.05 22.25
CA THR A 264 16.12 1.95 22.54
C THR A 264 15.82 3.40 22.21
N GLY A 265 14.84 3.69 21.33
CA GLY A 265 14.58 5.00 20.79
C GLY A 265 15.60 5.49 19.77
N GLU A 266 16.65 4.70 19.50
CA GLU A 266 17.64 5.01 18.48
C GLU A 266 17.01 5.08 17.09
N ARG A 267 17.50 5.99 16.29
CA ARG A 267 17.03 6.17 14.92
C ARG A 267 17.60 5.09 14.01
N LEU A 268 16.73 4.23 13.49
CA LEU A 268 17.06 3.20 12.51
C LEU A 268 16.87 3.75 11.10
N GLU A 269 17.93 3.71 10.34
CA GLU A 269 17.92 3.99 8.90
C GLU A 269 18.03 2.67 8.14
N LEU A 270 16.93 2.23 7.56
CA LEU A 270 16.79 0.95 6.90
C LEU A 270 16.79 1.17 5.39
N VAL A 271 17.79 0.64 4.68
CA VAL A 271 17.95 0.81 3.22
C VAL A 271 17.91 -0.56 2.55
N ALA A 272 17.00 -0.74 1.61
CA ALA A 272 16.95 -1.94 0.77
C ALA A 272 17.66 -1.67 -0.55
N PRO A 273 18.51 -2.59 -1.05
CA PRO A 273 19.06 -2.48 -2.38
C PRO A 273 17.94 -2.50 -3.43
N LEU A 274 18.09 -1.68 -4.47
CA LEU A 274 17.15 -1.66 -5.58
C LEU A 274 17.09 -3.04 -6.24
N PHE A 275 15.89 -3.51 -6.56
CA PHE A 275 15.73 -4.79 -7.23
C PHE A 275 16.26 -4.72 -8.66
N GLN A 276 16.85 -5.85 -9.09
CA GLN A 276 17.62 -5.98 -10.31
C GLN A 276 16.83 -5.59 -11.56
N ASP A 277 15.55 -5.95 -11.63
CA ASP A 277 14.68 -5.63 -12.77
C ASP A 277 14.57 -4.12 -13.06
N ILE A 278 14.48 -3.28 -12.00
CA ILE A 278 14.48 -1.81 -12.16
C ILE A 278 15.87 -1.30 -12.46
N ALA A 279 16.89 -1.83 -11.77
CA ALA A 279 18.27 -1.39 -11.94
C ALA A 279 18.77 -1.67 -13.36
N ASP A 280 18.63 -2.91 -13.83
CA ASP A 280 19.07 -3.33 -15.17
C ASP A 280 18.37 -2.52 -16.27
N HIS A 281 17.05 -2.29 -16.13
CA HIS A 281 16.33 -1.49 -17.12
C HIS A 281 16.80 -0.03 -17.13
N ALA A 282 16.99 0.57 -15.97
CA ALA A 282 17.51 1.94 -15.87
C ALA A 282 18.93 2.09 -16.43
N ASP A 283 19.77 1.08 -16.22
CA ASP A 283 21.14 1.07 -16.74
C ASP A 283 21.20 0.81 -18.25
N ALA A 284 20.31 -0.04 -18.79
CA ALA A 284 20.16 -0.23 -20.23
C ALA A 284 19.75 1.07 -20.93
N LEU A 285 18.73 1.78 -20.42
CA LEU A 285 18.34 3.10 -20.94
C LEU A 285 19.47 4.12 -20.92
N ALA A 286 20.33 4.08 -19.92
CA ALA A 286 21.47 4.98 -19.84
C ALA A 286 22.59 4.63 -20.83
N ALA A 287 22.81 3.33 -21.10
CA ALA A 287 23.81 2.87 -22.06
C ALA A 287 23.44 3.29 -23.49
N ASP A 288 22.15 3.19 -23.84
CA ASP A 288 21.64 3.59 -25.16
C ASP A 288 21.88 5.08 -25.45
N SER A 289 21.86 5.93 -24.41
CA SER A 289 22.14 7.37 -24.54
C SER A 289 23.63 7.71 -24.70
N ALA A 290 24.53 6.85 -24.25
CA ALA A 290 25.97 7.06 -24.35
C ALA A 290 26.55 6.59 -25.71
N GLY A 291 25.76 5.79 -26.47
CA GLY A 291 26.13 5.27 -27.79
C GLY A 291 25.54 6.05 -28.98
N ALA A 292 24.66 7.02 -28.73
CA ALA A 292 24.04 7.90 -29.73
C ALA A 292 24.70 9.28 -29.71
#